data_612709b0788d072e08e8645663cce4ab
#
_entry.id   612709b0788d072e08e8645663cce4ab
#
_cell.length_a   1.000
_cell.length_b   1.000
_cell.length_c   1.000
_cell.angle_alpha   90.00
_cell.angle_beta   90.00
_cell.angle_gamma   90.00
#
_symmetry.space_group_name_H-M   'P 1'
#
loop_
_entity.id
_entity.type
_entity.pdbx_description
1 polymer ?
#
loop_
_entity_poly.entity_id
_entity_poly.type
_entity_poly.pdbx_seq_one_letter_code
_entity_poly.pdbx_strand_id
1 'polypeptide(L)'
;MARCLVTGHKGYIGSKLYKALENAGHSVLGIDLEEDIRHDVITTLAEGSDGKFHPHWYNFKPEYVFHMACWPRVGYSVENPVETATNNILAGTVLLNFARKVGSVKRVIYSSSSSVMGNGSGPESPYALQKYTTEIETTLYSKLYGLDTVSLRYFNVYSHDQTINGPYATAISNWMHAIRNGITPHINGDGEQRRDFVNVKDVCR
;
A
#
# COMPACT_ATOMS: atom_id res chain seq x y z
N MET A 1 21.32 9.98 4.95
CA MET A 1 20.15 9.90 5.86
C MET A 1 19.04 10.76 5.27
N ALA A 2 17.85 10.18 5.03
CA ALA A 2 16.67 10.87 4.50
C ALA A 2 15.51 10.71 5.46
N ARG A 3 14.48 11.57 5.34
CA ARG A 3 13.24 11.48 6.09
C ARG A 3 12.20 10.78 5.23
N CYS A 4 11.69 9.65 5.72
CA CYS A 4 10.76 8.78 5.00
C CYS A 4 9.41 8.72 5.76
N LEU A 5 8.31 8.88 5.04
CA LEU A 5 6.95 8.65 5.55
C LEU A 5 6.42 7.37 4.95
N VAL A 6 5.97 6.43 5.79
CA VAL A 6 5.40 5.15 5.36
C VAL A 6 3.98 5.03 5.89
N THR A 7 2.99 5.02 5.02
CA THR A 7 1.61 4.71 5.40
C THR A 7 1.37 3.21 5.30
N GLY A 8 0.55 2.64 6.18
CA GLY A 8 0.35 1.19 6.24
C GLY A 8 1.57 0.45 6.82
N HIS A 9 2.34 1.09 7.71
CA HIS A 9 3.61 0.57 8.23
C HIS A 9 3.46 -0.61 9.19
N LYS A 10 2.26 -0.94 9.66
CA LYS A 10 1.97 -2.17 10.42
C LYS A 10 1.55 -3.33 9.52
N GLY A 11 1.17 -3.04 8.27
CA GLY A 11 0.80 -4.08 7.29
C GLY A 11 1.97 -4.98 6.88
N TYR A 12 1.66 -6.05 6.14
CA TYR A 12 2.61 -7.09 5.75
C TYR A 12 3.86 -6.55 5.01
N ILE A 13 3.69 -5.75 3.97
CA ILE A 13 4.82 -5.18 3.21
C ILE A 13 5.35 -3.96 3.95
N GLY A 14 4.46 -3.08 4.44
CA GLY A 14 4.83 -1.82 5.07
C GLY A 14 5.73 -1.98 6.28
N SER A 15 5.49 -3.01 7.13
CA SER A 15 6.33 -3.26 8.31
C SER A 15 7.76 -3.69 7.95
N LYS A 16 7.93 -4.43 6.87
CA LYS A 16 9.25 -4.85 6.38
C LYS A 16 9.99 -3.70 5.73
N LEU A 17 9.29 -2.88 4.95
CA LEU A 17 9.84 -1.66 4.36
C LEU A 17 10.26 -0.66 5.45
N TYR A 18 9.40 -0.42 6.43
CA TYR A 18 9.68 0.47 7.56
C TYR A 18 10.99 0.07 8.25
N LYS A 19 11.10 -1.21 8.61
CA LYS A 19 12.29 -1.75 9.27
C LYS A 19 13.55 -1.71 8.38
N ALA A 20 13.38 -1.94 7.07
CA ALA A 20 14.50 -1.85 6.14
C ALA A 20 15.04 -0.42 6.02
N LEU A 21 14.16 0.58 6.00
CA LEU A 21 14.53 1.99 5.97
C LEU A 21 15.23 2.43 7.26
N GLU A 22 14.74 2.00 8.44
CA GLU A 22 15.41 2.26 9.72
C GLU A 22 16.80 1.63 9.77
N ASN A 23 16.93 0.36 9.36
CA ASN A 23 18.22 -0.35 9.31
C ASN A 23 19.22 0.29 8.34
N ALA A 24 18.72 0.96 7.29
CA ALA A 24 19.54 1.76 6.37
C ALA A 24 19.93 3.15 6.92
N GLY A 25 19.52 3.47 8.15
CA GLY A 25 19.87 4.74 8.83
C GLY A 25 19.00 5.93 8.41
N HIS A 26 17.82 5.70 7.84
CA HIS A 26 16.86 6.76 7.56
C HIS A 26 16.04 7.13 8.80
N SER A 27 15.53 8.37 8.85
CA SER A 27 14.51 8.78 9.83
C SER A 27 13.15 8.41 9.25
N VAL A 28 12.40 7.53 9.92
CA VAL A 28 11.15 6.99 9.40
C VAL A 28 9.99 7.36 10.31
N LEU A 29 8.90 7.84 9.72
CA LEU A 29 7.65 8.10 10.40
C LEU A 29 6.56 7.21 9.78
N GLY A 30 5.75 6.57 10.61
CA GLY A 30 4.70 5.65 10.18
C GLY A 30 3.30 6.19 10.44
N ILE A 31 2.35 5.86 9.58
CA ILE A 31 0.89 6.08 9.76
C ILE A 31 0.19 4.75 9.54
N ASP A 32 -0.61 4.31 10.52
CA ASP A 32 -1.40 3.08 10.39
C ASP A 32 -2.62 3.09 11.32
N LEU A 33 -3.74 2.60 10.85
CA LEU A 33 -4.98 2.46 11.62
C LEU A 33 -4.84 1.49 12.82
N GLU A 34 -3.91 0.53 12.76
CA GLU A 34 -3.68 -0.41 13.84
C GLU A 34 -3.05 0.23 15.08
N GLU A 35 -2.43 1.40 14.97
CA GLU A 35 -1.89 2.12 16.13
C GLU A 35 -2.96 2.88 16.89
N ASP A 36 -3.77 3.64 16.16
CA ASP A 36 -4.89 4.41 16.67
C ASP A 36 -5.78 4.78 15.47
N ILE A 37 -7.09 4.69 15.62
CA ILE A 37 -8.04 5.11 14.58
C ILE A 37 -7.84 6.58 14.16
N ARG A 38 -7.22 7.39 15.02
CA ARG A 38 -6.81 8.76 14.74
C ARG A 38 -5.58 8.85 13.82
N HIS A 39 -4.86 7.74 13.62
CA HIS A 39 -3.74 7.61 12.68
C HIS A 39 -4.18 7.08 11.31
N ASP A 40 -5.42 7.28 10.93
CA ASP A 40 -5.86 7.13 9.55
C ASP A 40 -5.18 8.19 8.67
N VAL A 41 -4.80 7.77 7.46
CA VAL A 41 -4.14 8.66 6.47
C VAL A 41 -4.97 9.91 6.20
N ILE A 42 -6.30 9.75 6.09
CA ILE A 42 -7.21 10.84 5.77
C ILE A 42 -7.20 11.88 6.90
N THR A 43 -7.46 11.45 8.13
CA THR A 43 -7.54 12.36 9.29
C THR A 43 -6.19 12.95 9.66
N THR A 44 -5.12 12.18 9.45
CA THR A 44 -3.75 12.54 9.83
C THR A 44 -3.12 13.56 8.88
N LEU A 45 -3.34 13.39 7.57
CA LEU A 45 -2.70 14.20 6.54
C LEU A 45 -3.67 15.19 5.85
N ALA A 46 -4.94 15.25 6.24
CA ALA A 46 -5.85 16.28 5.75
C ALA A 46 -5.50 17.65 6.31
N GLU A 47 -5.84 18.68 5.55
CA GLU A 47 -5.83 20.04 6.05
C GLU A 47 -7.01 20.23 7.03
N GLY A 48 -6.74 20.88 8.14
CA GLY A 48 -7.79 21.31 9.06
C GLY A 48 -8.68 22.39 8.46
N SER A 49 -9.74 22.77 9.16
CA SER A 49 -10.66 23.84 8.75
C SER A 49 -9.99 25.21 8.61
N ASP A 50 -8.82 25.39 9.22
CA ASP A 50 -7.97 26.58 9.10
C ASP A 50 -6.98 26.51 7.91
N GLY A 51 -7.06 25.48 7.08
CA GLY A 51 -6.19 25.26 5.93
C GLY A 51 -4.78 24.82 6.28
N LYS A 52 -4.52 24.37 7.52
CA LYS A 52 -3.21 23.93 7.98
C LYS A 52 -3.17 22.43 8.22
N PHE A 53 -2.01 21.86 8.00
CA PHE A 53 -1.72 20.47 8.37
C PHE A 53 -1.37 20.38 9.86
N HIS A 54 -1.60 19.20 10.43
CA HIS A 54 -1.15 18.94 11.80
C HIS A 54 0.37 19.12 11.93
N PRO A 55 0.87 19.92 12.91
CA PRO A 55 2.29 20.33 12.99
C PRO A 55 3.27 19.18 13.03
N HIS A 56 2.94 18.08 13.71
CA HIS A 56 3.82 16.90 13.83
C HIS A 56 4.20 16.34 12.45
N TRP A 57 3.22 16.14 11.57
CA TRP A 57 3.42 15.57 10.23
C TRP A 57 4.04 16.57 9.27
N TYR A 58 3.58 17.82 9.33
CA TYR A 58 4.09 18.89 8.47
C TYR A 58 5.56 19.25 8.78
N ASN A 59 5.91 19.34 10.08
CA ASN A 59 7.27 19.69 10.51
C ASN A 59 8.27 18.54 10.33
N PHE A 60 7.82 17.30 10.19
CA PHE A 60 8.69 16.19 9.85
C PHE A 60 9.36 16.39 8.48
N LYS A 61 8.69 17.07 7.55
CA LYS A 61 9.19 17.39 6.21
C LYS A 61 9.74 16.15 5.49
N PRO A 62 8.91 15.14 5.19
CA PRO A 62 9.36 13.93 4.52
C PRO A 62 9.98 14.25 3.16
N GLU A 63 11.04 13.54 2.81
CA GLU A 63 11.69 13.60 1.50
C GLU A 63 11.21 12.49 0.56
N TYR A 64 10.85 11.34 1.13
CA TYR A 64 10.27 10.21 0.41
C TYR A 64 9.00 9.74 1.13
N VAL A 65 7.97 9.49 0.35
CA VAL A 65 6.67 9.02 0.85
C VAL A 65 6.36 7.68 0.21
N PHE A 66 6.15 6.67 1.04
CA PHE A 66 5.76 5.31 0.63
C PHE A 66 4.30 5.08 1.02
N HIS A 67 3.41 5.08 0.02
CA HIS A 67 2.00 4.87 0.26
C HIS A 67 1.65 3.39 0.14
N MET A 68 1.70 2.68 1.29
CA MET A 68 1.40 1.24 1.39
C MET A 68 0.01 0.98 1.97
N ALA A 69 -0.60 1.96 2.66
CA ALA A 69 -1.92 1.82 3.26
C ALA A 69 -3.00 1.54 2.22
N CYS A 70 -3.74 0.47 2.41
CA CYS A 70 -4.95 0.15 1.65
C CYS A 70 -5.70 -1.03 2.29
N TRP A 71 -6.96 -1.20 1.95
CA TRP A 71 -7.71 -2.43 2.13
C TRP A 71 -7.44 -3.38 0.95
N PRO A 72 -6.60 -4.42 1.09
CA PRO A 72 -6.01 -5.13 -0.05
C PRO A 72 -6.83 -6.33 -0.55
N ARG A 73 -8.10 -6.46 -0.19
CA ARG A 73 -8.92 -7.63 -0.53
C ARG A 73 -9.91 -7.37 -1.65
N VAL A 74 -9.79 -8.14 -2.73
CA VAL A 74 -10.76 -8.14 -3.83
C VAL A 74 -12.16 -8.48 -3.32
N GLY A 75 -12.34 -9.63 -2.63
CA GLY A 75 -13.65 -10.04 -2.09
C GLY A 75 -14.26 -8.99 -1.17
N TYR A 76 -13.49 -8.49 -0.21
CA TYR A 76 -13.96 -7.45 0.71
C TYR A 76 -14.38 -6.16 -0.02
N SER A 77 -13.68 -5.79 -1.09
CA SER A 77 -14.04 -4.61 -1.87
C SER A 77 -15.34 -4.77 -2.67
N VAL A 78 -15.69 -6.01 -3.02
CA VAL A 78 -16.98 -6.31 -3.66
C VAL A 78 -18.13 -6.17 -2.66
N GLU A 79 -17.93 -6.64 -1.43
CA GLU A 79 -18.93 -6.58 -0.37
C GLU A 79 -19.05 -5.15 0.22
N ASN A 80 -17.93 -4.40 0.31
CA ASN A 80 -17.85 -3.09 0.96
C ASN A 80 -17.19 -2.02 0.04
N PRO A 81 -17.77 -1.72 -1.13
CA PRO A 81 -17.12 -0.88 -2.13
C PRO A 81 -16.96 0.58 -1.69
N VAL A 82 -17.88 1.13 -0.91
CA VAL A 82 -17.82 2.53 -0.42
C VAL A 82 -16.70 2.68 0.61
N GLU A 83 -16.64 1.80 1.60
CA GLU A 83 -15.61 1.83 2.63
C GLU A 83 -14.21 1.68 2.03
N THR A 84 -14.05 0.70 1.14
CA THR A 84 -12.76 0.47 0.49
C THR A 84 -12.37 1.63 -0.45
N ALA A 85 -13.32 2.27 -1.13
CA ALA A 85 -13.03 3.46 -1.93
C ALA A 85 -12.54 4.63 -1.07
N THR A 86 -13.15 4.86 0.09
CA THR A 86 -12.70 5.87 1.05
C THR A 86 -11.26 5.61 1.47
N ASN A 87 -10.94 4.40 1.90
CA ASN A 87 -9.60 4.06 2.36
C ASN A 87 -8.55 3.94 1.24
N ASN A 88 -8.94 3.59 0.01
CA ASN A 88 -7.98 3.34 -1.05
C ASN A 88 -7.81 4.52 -2.02
N ILE A 89 -8.89 5.28 -2.31
CA ILE A 89 -8.83 6.42 -3.22
C ILE A 89 -8.66 7.72 -2.43
N LEU A 90 -9.58 8.03 -1.51
CA LEU A 90 -9.52 9.30 -0.79
C LEU A 90 -8.24 9.44 0.03
N ALA A 91 -7.76 8.38 0.68
CA ALA A 91 -6.48 8.41 1.38
C ALA A 91 -5.31 8.72 0.42
N GLY A 92 -5.33 8.16 -0.80
CA GLY A 92 -4.34 8.48 -1.85
C GLY A 92 -4.36 9.95 -2.24
N THR A 93 -5.55 10.51 -2.50
CA THR A 93 -5.74 11.93 -2.84
C THR A 93 -5.25 12.85 -1.72
N VAL A 94 -5.61 12.55 -0.46
CA VAL A 94 -5.18 13.33 0.72
C VAL A 94 -3.65 13.29 0.87
N LEU A 95 -3.04 12.11 0.73
CA LEU A 95 -1.59 11.97 0.80
C LEU A 95 -0.87 12.74 -0.30
N LEU A 96 -1.35 12.67 -1.53
CA LEU A 96 -0.76 13.41 -2.66
C LEU A 96 -0.88 14.92 -2.46
N ASN A 97 -2.02 15.40 -1.94
CA ASN A 97 -2.18 16.80 -1.59
C ASN A 97 -1.21 17.24 -0.49
N PHE A 98 -1.05 16.44 0.57
CA PHE A 98 -0.05 16.69 1.61
C PHE A 98 1.37 16.72 1.02
N ALA A 99 1.74 15.72 0.24
CA ALA A 99 3.08 15.60 -0.34
C ALA A 99 3.46 16.81 -1.19
N ARG A 100 2.54 17.33 -2.02
CA ARG A 100 2.81 18.52 -2.84
C ARG A 100 2.91 19.79 -2.01
N LYS A 101 2.11 19.92 -0.93
CA LYS A 101 2.03 21.17 -0.14
C LYS A 101 3.14 21.28 0.92
N VAL A 102 3.63 20.17 1.46
CA VAL A 102 4.75 20.20 2.42
C VAL A 102 6.05 20.68 1.78
N GLY A 103 6.19 20.57 0.47
CA GLY A 103 7.27 21.13 -0.35
C GLY A 103 8.65 20.47 -0.18
N SER A 104 8.76 19.45 0.68
CA SER A 104 10.03 18.73 0.92
C SER A 104 10.11 17.38 0.21
N VAL A 105 8.98 16.89 -0.30
CA VAL A 105 8.90 15.56 -0.91
C VAL A 105 9.61 15.55 -2.27
N LYS A 106 10.58 14.68 -2.39
CA LYS A 106 11.35 14.43 -3.63
C LYS A 106 10.69 13.38 -4.49
N ARG A 107 10.04 12.38 -3.88
CA ARG A 107 9.32 11.32 -4.59
C ARG A 107 8.25 10.68 -3.73
N VAL A 108 7.10 10.37 -4.35
CA VAL A 108 6.07 9.51 -3.80
C VAL A 108 6.12 8.15 -4.49
N ILE A 109 6.22 7.08 -3.71
CA ILE A 109 6.18 5.71 -4.16
C ILE A 109 4.82 5.12 -3.78
N TYR A 110 4.00 4.79 -4.78
CA TYR A 110 2.69 4.22 -4.58
C TYR A 110 2.68 2.71 -4.79
N SER A 111 2.18 1.99 -3.80
CA SER A 111 1.95 0.55 -3.85
C SER A 111 0.68 0.24 -4.63
N SER A 112 0.80 0.01 -5.93
CA SER A 112 -0.28 -0.46 -6.78
C SER A 112 -0.35 -2.00 -6.79
N SER A 113 -1.03 -2.59 -7.75
CA SER A 113 -1.28 -4.03 -7.82
C SER A 113 -1.34 -4.52 -9.26
N SER A 114 -0.89 -5.73 -9.51
CA SER A 114 -1.09 -6.41 -10.79
C SER A 114 -2.56 -6.58 -11.17
N SER A 115 -3.48 -6.55 -10.18
CA SER A 115 -4.92 -6.63 -10.41
C SER A 115 -5.47 -5.51 -11.31
N VAL A 116 -4.77 -4.38 -11.44
CA VAL A 116 -5.15 -3.29 -12.35
C VAL A 116 -5.13 -3.68 -13.81
N MET A 117 -4.41 -4.74 -14.17
CA MET A 117 -4.31 -5.26 -15.53
C MET A 117 -5.45 -6.22 -15.88
N GLY A 118 -6.11 -6.82 -14.88
CA GLY A 118 -7.05 -7.92 -15.09
C GLY A 118 -6.40 -9.04 -15.91
N ASN A 119 -7.18 -9.64 -16.79
CA ASN A 119 -6.69 -10.58 -17.80
C ASN A 119 -6.39 -9.88 -19.15
N GLY A 120 -5.97 -8.61 -19.11
CA GLY A 120 -5.76 -7.76 -20.29
C GLY A 120 -6.93 -6.82 -20.60
N SER A 121 -8.06 -6.95 -19.88
CA SER A 121 -9.26 -6.12 -20.04
C SER A 121 -9.28 -4.88 -19.09
N GLY A 122 -8.30 -4.77 -18.20
CA GLY A 122 -8.26 -3.73 -17.16
C GLY A 122 -8.86 -4.19 -15.82
N PRO A 123 -9.19 -3.27 -14.92
CA PRO A 123 -9.68 -3.61 -13.58
C PRO A 123 -10.99 -4.39 -13.59
N GLU A 124 -11.01 -5.55 -12.94
CA GLU A 124 -12.18 -6.47 -12.88
C GLU A 124 -12.81 -6.51 -11.47
N SER A 125 -12.42 -5.62 -10.57
CA SER A 125 -12.99 -5.52 -9.22
C SER A 125 -12.92 -4.09 -8.68
N PRO A 126 -13.74 -3.74 -7.66
CA PRO A 126 -13.63 -2.43 -7.01
C PRO A 126 -12.21 -2.15 -6.49
N TYR A 127 -11.55 -3.11 -5.85
CA TYR A 127 -10.16 -2.98 -5.41
C TYR A 127 -9.20 -2.66 -6.58
N ALA A 128 -9.31 -3.39 -7.68
CA ALA A 128 -8.46 -3.16 -8.85
C ALA A 128 -8.69 -1.77 -9.45
N LEU A 129 -9.96 -1.34 -9.56
CA LEU A 129 -10.32 0.00 -10.01
C LEU A 129 -9.79 1.08 -9.08
N GLN A 130 -9.92 0.90 -7.76
CA GLN A 130 -9.40 1.85 -6.77
C GLN A 130 -7.88 2.01 -6.88
N LYS A 131 -7.14 0.91 -7.04
CA LYS A 131 -5.68 0.95 -7.27
C LYS A 131 -5.35 1.68 -8.58
N TYR A 132 -6.08 1.42 -9.64
CA TYR A 132 -5.88 2.09 -10.93
C TYR A 132 -6.21 3.58 -10.88
N THR A 133 -7.28 3.96 -10.18
CA THR A 133 -7.65 5.37 -9.99
C THR A 133 -6.51 6.14 -9.30
N THR A 134 -5.93 5.60 -8.24
CA THR A 134 -4.80 6.25 -7.56
C THR A 134 -3.53 6.28 -8.43
N GLU A 135 -3.29 5.30 -9.31
CA GLU A 135 -2.21 5.41 -10.32
C GLU A 135 -2.43 6.60 -11.27
N ILE A 136 -3.66 6.81 -11.72
CA ILE A 136 -4.01 7.95 -12.57
C ILE A 136 -3.78 9.26 -11.81
N GLU A 137 -4.20 9.33 -10.54
CA GLU A 137 -3.96 10.49 -9.68
C GLU A 137 -2.47 10.78 -9.50
N THR A 138 -1.63 9.77 -9.21
CA THR A 138 -0.17 9.98 -9.09
C THR A 138 0.41 10.59 -10.37
N THR A 139 0.01 10.06 -11.53
CA THR A 139 0.45 10.56 -12.83
C THR A 139 -0.02 12.00 -13.07
N LEU A 140 -1.27 12.31 -12.70
CA LEU A 140 -1.83 13.64 -12.84
C LEU A 140 -1.12 14.66 -11.93
N TYR A 141 -0.84 14.30 -10.68
CA TYR A 141 -0.10 15.15 -9.75
C TYR A 141 1.33 15.43 -10.22
N SER A 142 1.98 14.45 -10.83
CA SER A 142 3.28 14.65 -11.47
C SER A 142 3.21 15.68 -12.59
N LYS A 143 2.23 15.57 -13.48
CA LYS A 143 2.04 16.49 -14.61
C LYS A 143 1.66 17.92 -14.19
N LEU A 144 0.72 18.04 -13.23
CA LEU A 144 0.16 19.34 -12.86
C LEU A 144 1.01 20.10 -11.83
N TYR A 145 1.64 19.38 -10.92
CA TYR A 145 2.32 19.99 -9.77
C TYR A 145 3.83 19.71 -9.72
N GLY A 146 4.37 18.97 -10.68
CA GLY A 146 5.79 18.59 -10.70
C GLY A 146 6.19 17.64 -9.57
N LEU A 147 5.23 16.98 -8.90
CA LEU A 147 5.50 16.00 -7.85
C LEU A 147 6.04 14.72 -8.50
N ASP A 148 7.29 14.36 -8.23
CA ASP A 148 7.83 13.10 -8.75
C ASP A 148 7.11 11.89 -8.11
N THR A 149 6.53 11.04 -8.93
CA THR A 149 5.73 9.88 -8.47
C THR A 149 6.09 8.63 -9.24
N VAL A 150 6.03 7.49 -8.58
CA VAL A 150 6.13 6.17 -9.21
C VAL A 150 5.08 5.23 -8.63
N SER A 151 4.36 4.51 -9.49
CA SER A 151 3.42 3.47 -9.09
C SER A 151 4.02 2.11 -9.39
N LEU A 152 4.12 1.25 -8.36
CA LEU A 152 4.69 -0.09 -8.43
C LEU A 152 3.56 -1.12 -8.41
N ARG A 153 3.34 -1.84 -9.50
CA ARG A 153 2.33 -2.90 -9.59
C ARG A 153 2.90 -4.19 -9.05
N TYR A 154 2.66 -4.45 -7.76
CA TYR A 154 3.10 -5.69 -7.15
C TYR A 154 2.29 -6.87 -7.66
N PHE A 155 2.98 -7.95 -8.01
CA PHE A 155 2.40 -9.27 -8.21
C PHE A 155 2.27 -9.98 -6.85
N ASN A 156 2.17 -11.31 -6.81
CA ASN A 156 1.94 -12.01 -5.56
C ASN A 156 3.19 -11.95 -4.66
N VAL A 157 3.17 -11.03 -3.70
CA VAL A 157 4.28 -10.86 -2.76
C VAL A 157 4.26 -12.00 -1.74
N TYR A 158 5.41 -12.64 -1.52
CA TYR A 158 5.56 -13.75 -0.58
C TYR A 158 6.79 -13.62 0.31
N SER A 159 6.75 -14.30 1.46
CA SER A 159 7.90 -14.53 2.34
C SER A 159 7.69 -15.78 3.19
N HIS A 160 8.77 -16.26 3.81
CA HIS A 160 8.72 -17.43 4.69
C HIS A 160 7.95 -17.18 6.00
N ASP A 161 7.83 -15.95 6.43
CA ASP A 161 7.18 -15.49 7.66
C ASP A 161 5.80 -14.85 7.40
N GLN A 162 5.24 -15.05 6.22
CA GLN A 162 3.90 -14.54 5.90
C GLN A 162 2.85 -15.23 6.77
N THR A 163 1.96 -14.43 7.36
CA THR A 163 0.85 -14.97 8.16
C THR A 163 -0.08 -15.84 7.32
N ILE A 164 -0.55 -16.93 7.93
CA ILE A 164 -1.55 -17.85 7.37
C ILE A 164 -2.97 -17.40 7.70
N ASN A 165 -3.12 -16.51 8.67
CA ASN A 165 -4.41 -16.01 9.15
C ASN A 165 -4.64 -14.58 8.64
N GLY A 166 -5.91 -14.24 8.45
CA GLY A 166 -6.34 -12.89 8.12
C GLY A 166 -6.19 -12.52 6.64
N PRO A 167 -6.23 -11.21 6.34
CA PRO A 167 -6.35 -10.68 4.99
C PRO A 167 -5.13 -10.89 4.09
N TYR A 168 -3.99 -11.25 4.64
CA TYR A 168 -2.73 -11.35 3.90
C TYR A 168 -2.32 -12.80 3.59
N ALA A 169 -3.16 -13.79 3.94
CA ALA A 169 -2.91 -15.18 3.60
C ALA A 169 -2.97 -15.40 2.08
N THR A 170 -1.92 -15.95 1.51
CA THR A 170 -1.81 -16.27 0.09
C THR A 170 -1.83 -17.78 -0.14
N ALA A 171 -1.95 -18.21 -1.39
CA ALA A 171 -1.86 -19.64 -1.74
C ALA A 171 -0.57 -20.27 -1.18
N ILE A 172 0.58 -19.59 -1.35
CA ILE A 172 1.86 -20.09 -0.84
C ILE A 172 1.84 -20.27 0.68
N SER A 173 1.39 -19.26 1.44
CA SER A 173 1.37 -19.37 2.91
C SER A 173 0.42 -20.46 3.39
N ASN A 174 -0.75 -20.59 2.75
CA ASN A 174 -1.72 -21.64 3.06
C ASN A 174 -1.18 -23.04 2.74
N TRP A 175 -0.54 -23.22 1.60
CA TRP A 175 0.08 -24.51 1.22
C TRP A 175 1.24 -24.89 2.13
N MET A 176 2.10 -23.93 2.46
CA MET A 176 3.18 -24.17 3.43
C MET A 176 2.64 -24.60 4.80
N HIS A 177 1.55 -23.98 5.26
CA HIS A 177 0.89 -24.36 6.50
C HIS A 177 0.30 -25.77 6.41
N ALA A 178 -0.44 -26.08 5.35
CA ALA A 178 -1.02 -27.39 5.12
C ALA A 178 0.05 -28.49 5.14
N ILE A 179 1.12 -28.32 4.37
CA ILE A 179 2.22 -29.29 4.29
C ILE A 179 2.88 -29.49 5.66
N ARG A 180 3.16 -28.42 6.41
CA ARG A 180 3.77 -28.50 7.75
C ARG A 180 2.90 -29.24 8.76
N ASN A 181 1.60 -29.25 8.57
CA ASN A 181 0.63 -29.94 9.44
C ASN A 181 0.15 -31.29 8.89
N GLY A 182 0.76 -31.80 7.82
CA GLY A 182 0.35 -33.09 7.22
C GLY A 182 -1.01 -33.03 6.52
N ILE A 183 -1.49 -31.84 6.18
CA ILE A 183 -2.77 -31.59 5.50
C ILE A 183 -2.49 -31.49 3.99
N THR A 184 -3.28 -32.15 3.18
CA THR A 184 -3.20 -32.02 1.71
C THR A 184 -3.58 -30.61 1.29
N PRO A 185 -2.71 -29.86 0.56
CA PRO A 185 -3.06 -28.54 0.05
C PRO A 185 -4.26 -28.60 -0.89
N HIS A 186 -5.18 -27.65 -0.71
CA HIS A 186 -6.34 -27.53 -1.60
C HIS A 186 -5.99 -26.66 -2.81
N ILE A 187 -6.32 -27.16 -4.00
CA ILE A 187 -6.18 -26.44 -5.26
C ILE A 187 -7.58 -26.18 -5.82
N ASN A 188 -7.88 -24.90 -6.08
CA ASN A 188 -9.12 -24.52 -6.73
C ASN A 188 -8.98 -24.67 -8.26
N GLY A 189 -9.97 -25.31 -8.90
CA GLY A 189 -9.95 -25.54 -10.35
C GLY A 189 -9.04 -26.71 -10.74
N ASP A 190 -8.43 -26.61 -11.92
CA ASP A 190 -7.63 -27.67 -12.55
C ASP A 190 -6.14 -27.66 -12.16
N GLY A 191 -5.68 -26.64 -11.46
CA GLY A 191 -4.29 -26.48 -11.05
C GLY A 191 -3.37 -25.88 -12.12
N GLU A 192 -3.88 -25.54 -13.28
CA GLU A 192 -3.11 -24.95 -14.39
C GLU A 192 -2.94 -23.42 -14.29
N GLN A 193 -3.49 -22.80 -13.23
CA GLN A 193 -3.38 -21.36 -13.00
C GLN A 193 -1.93 -20.94 -12.79
N ARG A 194 -1.49 -19.95 -13.56
CA ARG A 194 -0.16 -19.35 -13.44
C ARG A 194 -0.22 -17.99 -12.77
N ARG A 195 0.75 -17.71 -11.92
CA ARG A 195 0.91 -16.41 -11.26
C ARG A 195 2.39 -16.09 -11.13
N ASP A 196 2.73 -14.81 -11.29
CA ASP A 196 4.05 -14.31 -10.97
C ASP A 196 4.15 -14.03 -9.48
N PHE A 197 5.32 -14.32 -8.91
CA PHE A 197 5.61 -14.12 -7.48
C PHE A 197 6.85 -13.25 -7.31
N VAL A 198 6.82 -12.38 -6.29
CA VAL A 198 7.96 -11.56 -5.91
C VAL A 198 8.23 -11.69 -4.42
N ASN A 199 9.50 -11.85 -4.06
CA ASN A 199 9.87 -11.91 -2.63
C ASN A 199 9.75 -10.52 -2.00
N VAL A 200 9.21 -10.45 -0.77
CA VAL A 200 9.04 -9.18 -0.07
C VAL A 200 10.35 -8.42 0.12
N LYS A 201 11.49 -9.11 0.23
CA LYS A 201 12.80 -8.47 0.33
C LYS A 201 13.17 -7.70 -0.94
N ASP A 202 12.76 -8.21 -2.12
CA ASP A 202 13.01 -7.54 -3.39
C ASP A 202 12.05 -6.35 -3.59
N VAL A 203 10.83 -6.45 -3.06
CA VAL A 203 9.89 -5.32 -3.00
C VAL A 203 10.41 -4.18 -2.13
N CYS A 204 11.12 -4.49 -1.02
CA CYS A 204 11.66 -3.50 -0.08
C CYS A 204 13.08 -3.01 -0.43
N ARG A 205 13.68 -3.50 -1.51
CA ARG A 205 15.01 -3.09 -2.00
C ARG A 205 14.93 -1.93 -2.96
#